data_35d75ce30e333ae5a10b477b2b9d584d
#
_entry.id   35d75ce30e333ae5a10b477b2b9d584d
#
_cell.length_a   1.000
_cell.length_b   1.000
_cell.length_c   1.000
_cell.angle_alpha   90.00
_cell.angle_beta   90.00
_cell.angle_gamma   90.00
#
_symmetry.space_group_name_H-M   'P 1'
#
loop_
_entity.id
_entity.type
_entity.pdbx_description
1 polymer ?
#
loop_
_entity_poly.entity_id
_entity_poly.type
_entity_poly.pdbx_seq_one_letter_code
_entity_poly.pdbx_strand_id
1 'polypeptide(L)'
;DMKTILDNYHIFYEEQDGKLKVDNSDIPSSEVKKFFLKESAYYDQANSTFHIKVLALCPVMLRDDDFGGEATQYPLFWVKYSDLEPFLNRQTVMPSNLNNAATMSMDDYFTLNMYRGQIYKTNNAQGKTLAQYCPDEAAMTAEQKRIEQELADFRKTIFGDPVKKDSLDSIAKLETTSKGKLKSKKNRNDYR
;
A
#
# COMPACT_ATOMS: atom_id res chain seq x y z
N ASP A 1 16.77 -13.05 16.77
CA ASP A 1 18.00 -13.54 16.21
C ASP A 1 17.71 -14.49 15.04
N MET A 2 18.53 -14.48 13.99
CA MET A 2 18.34 -15.35 12.80
C MET A 2 18.39 -16.82 13.18
N LYS A 3 19.32 -17.21 14.05
CA LYS A 3 19.44 -18.57 14.56
C LYS A 3 18.15 -19.08 15.22
N THR A 4 17.54 -18.27 16.07
CA THR A 4 16.27 -18.59 16.72
C THR A 4 15.13 -18.79 15.68
N ILE A 5 15.14 -18.05 14.59
CA ILE A 5 14.14 -18.22 13.52
C ILE A 5 14.36 -19.55 12.81
N LEU A 6 15.61 -19.86 12.42
CA LEU A 6 15.94 -21.12 11.76
C LEU A 6 15.55 -22.33 12.63
N ASP A 7 15.90 -22.28 13.93
CA ASP A 7 15.56 -23.32 14.89
C ASP A 7 14.04 -23.48 15.07
N ASN A 8 13.31 -22.37 15.24
CA ASN A 8 11.84 -22.40 15.45
C ASN A 8 11.07 -22.95 14.26
N TYR A 9 11.56 -22.71 13.06
CA TYR A 9 10.90 -23.15 11.83
C TYR A 9 11.51 -24.41 11.22
N HIS A 10 12.46 -25.06 11.95
CA HIS A 10 13.12 -26.29 11.54
C HIS A 10 13.82 -26.16 10.17
N ILE A 11 14.45 -25.00 9.93
CA ILE A 11 15.26 -24.76 8.74
C ILE A 11 16.70 -25.18 9.05
N PHE A 12 17.21 -26.15 8.30
CA PHE A 12 18.57 -26.64 8.50
C PHE A 12 19.61 -25.59 8.12
N TYR A 13 20.66 -25.45 8.93
CA TYR A 13 21.75 -24.52 8.69
C TYR A 13 23.07 -25.07 9.23
N GLU A 14 24.17 -24.63 8.64
CA GLU A 14 25.53 -24.88 9.11
C GLU A 14 26.14 -23.59 9.66
N GLU A 15 26.95 -23.71 10.69
CA GLU A 15 27.72 -22.57 11.23
C GLU A 15 29.18 -22.72 10.78
N GLN A 16 29.65 -21.83 9.90
CA GLN A 16 31.03 -21.77 9.41
C GLN A 16 31.59 -20.37 9.69
N ASP A 17 32.71 -20.30 10.38
CA ASP A 17 33.41 -19.04 10.70
C ASP A 17 32.52 -17.98 11.38
N GLY A 18 31.60 -18.41 12.26
CA GLY A 18 30.64 -17.52 12.93
C GLY A 18 29.54 -16.96 12.03
N LYS A 19 29.37 -17.49 10.82
CA LYS A 19 28.30 -17.17 9.90
C LYS A 19 27.36 -18.35 9.73
N LEU A 20 26.06 -18.06 9.71
CA LEU A 20 25.04 -19.05 9.40
C LEU A 20 24.94 -19.22 7.89
N LYS A 21 25.06 -20.45 7.43
CA LYS A 21 24.92 -20.83 6.02
C LYS A 21 23.74 -21.78 5.91
N VAL A 22 22.77 -21.41 5.08
CA VAL A 22 21.62 -22.25 4.74
C VAL A 22 21.78 -22.69 3.29
N ASP A 23 21.63 -23.99 3.04
CA ASP A 23 21.63 -24.48 1.67
C ASP A 23 20.32 -24.08 0.96
N ASN A 24 20.37 -23.84 -0.35
CA ASN A 24 19.20 -23.47 -1.13
C ASN A 24 18.09 -24.53 -1.11
N SER A 25 18.44 -25.80 -0.91
CA SER A 25 17.47 -26.89 -0.75
C SER A 25 16.69 -26.82 0.56
N ASP A 26 17.29 -26.25 1.60
CA ASP A 26 16.71 -26.17 2.93
C ASP A 26 15.87 -24.89 3.13
N ILE A 27 15.95 -23.95 2.20
CA ILE A 27 15.12 -22.76 2.20
C ILE A 27 13.68 -23.14 1.80
N PRO A 28 12.67 -22.96 2.68
CA PRO A 28 11.30 -23.36 2.41
C PRO A 28 10.58 -22.39 1.45
N SER A 29 11.19 -22.10 0.31
CA SER A 29 10.67 -21.13 -0.67
C SER A 29 9.31 -21.51 -1.24
N SER A 30 9.00 -22.81 -1.36
CA SER A 30 7.71 -23.33 -1.81
C SER A 30 6.58 -23.10 -0.80
N GLU A 31 6.91 -22.99 0.48
CA GLU A 31 5.95 -22.73 1.57
C GLU A 31 5.64 -21.23 1.72
N VAL A 32 6.52 -20.35 1.19
CA VAL A 32 6.30 -18.90 1.22
C VAL A 32 5.33 -18.51 0.11
N LYS A 33 4.08 -18.25 0.47
CA LYS A 33 3.00 -17.89 -0.47
C LYS A 33 2.45 -16.48 -0.27
N LYS A 34 2.80 -15.83 0.84
CA LYS A 34 2.33 -14.49 1.19
C LYS A 34 3.49 -13.64 1.71
N PHE A 35 3.32 -12.33 1.64
CA PHE A 35 4.24 -11.36 2.21
C PHE A 35 3.47 -10.32 3.02
N PHE A 36 3.97 -9.97 4.19
CA PHE A 36 3.55 -8.74 4.85
C PHE A 36 4.42 -7.59 4.36
N LEU A 37 3.77 -6.50 4.01
CA LEU A 37 4.41 -5.26 3.60
C LEU A 37 4.23 -4.22 4.69
N LYS A 38 5.31 -3.55 5.06
CA LYS A 38 5.24 -2.35 5.89
C LYS A 38 5.38 -1.15 4.98
N GLU A 39 4.34 -0.33 4.93
CA GLU A 39 4.25 0.84 4.07
C GLU A 39 4.20 2.13 4.87
N SER A 40 4.59 3.21 4.25
CA SER A 40 4.38 4.56 4.75
C SER A 40 3.69 5.39 3.68
N ALA A 41 2.50 5.89 4.00
CA ALA A 41 1.81 6.88 3.19
C ALA A 41 2.16 8.28 3.73
N TYR A 42 2.65 9.16 2.88
CA TYR A 42 3.05 10.51 3.27
C TYR A 42 2.85 11.53 2.15
N TYR A 43 2.68 12.76 2.57
CA TYR A 43 2.60 13.90 1.66
C TYR A 43 3.90 14.69 1.68
N ASP A 44 4.51 14.84 0.51
CA ASP A 44 5.67 15.69 0.31
C ASP A 44 5.20 17.12 0.00
N GLN A 45 5.35 18.01 0.96
CA GLN A 45 4.95 19.41 0.84
C GLN A 45 5.80 20.17 -0.18
N ALA A 46 7.06 19.82 -0.36
CA ALA A 46 7.96 20.53 -1.28
C ALA A 46 7.55 20.32 -2.73
N ASN A 47 7.16 19.09 -3.06
CA ASN A 47 6.76 18.70 -4.41
C ASN A 47 5.23 18.63 -4.60
N SER A 48 4.46 18.86 -3.53
CA SER A 48 3.00 18.73 -3.52
C SER A 48 2.51 17.37 -4.03
N THR A 49 3.19 16.28 -3.62
CA THR A 49 2.92 14.92 -4.07
C THR A 49 2.60 13.98 -2.91
N PHE A 50 1.68 13.04 -3.15
CA PHE A 50 1.35 11.98 -2.22
C PHE A 50 2.04 10.69 -2.64
N HIS A 51 2.74 10.06 -1.69
CA HIS A 51 3.50 8.84 -1.93
C HIS A 51 3.09 7.73 -0.97
N ILE A 52 3.10 6.50 -1.47
CA ILE A 52 3.10 5.28 -0.67
C ILE A 52 4.44 4.60 -0.94
N LYS A 53 5.21 4.37 0.13
CA LYS A 53 6.53 3.74 0.03
C LYS A 53 6.59 2.49 0.88
N VAL A 54 7.05 1.39 0.28
CA VAL A 54 7.35 0.16 1.00
C VAL A 54 8.63 0.36 1.81
N LEU A 55 8.57 0.08 3.11
CA LEU A 55 9.69 0.22 4.05
C LEU A 55 10.35 -1.12 4.38
N ALA A 56 9.57 -2.20 4.44
CA ALA A 56 10.06 -3.52 4.77
C ALA A 56 9.11 -4.60 4.25
N LEU A 57 9.66 -5.79 4.02
CA LEU A 57 8.93 -7.00 3.65
C LEU A 57 9.16 -8.09 4.71
N CYS A 58 8.14 -8.91 4.92
CA CYS A 58 8.25 -10.11 5.75
C CYS A 58 7.64 -11.29 4.98
N PRO A 59 8.44 -12.31 4.60
CA PRO A 59 7.91 -13.54 4.02
C PRO A 59 7.09 -14.30 5.06
N VAL A 60 5.99 -14.90 4.61
CA VAL A 60 5.07 -15.68 5.45
C VAL A 60 4.94 -17.07 4.85
N MET A 61 5.36 -18.07 5.60
CA MET A 61 5.13 -19.47 5.26
C MET A 61 3.69 -19.85 5.58
N LEU A 62 3.12 -20.67 4.72
CA LEU A 62 1.83 -21.32 4.93
C LEU A 62 2.08 -22.82 5.05
N ARG A 63 1.73 -23.37 6.21
CA ARG A 63 1.76 -24.81 6.44
C ARG A 63 0.34 -25.29 6.69
N ASP A 64 -0.04 -26.29 5.91
CA ASP A 64 -1.33 -26.94 6.08
C ASP A 64 -1.31 -27.73 7.40
N ASP A 65 -2.43 -27.72 8.11
CA ASP A 65 -2.59 -28.55 9.30
C ASP A 65 -2.84 -30.00 8.86
N ASP A 66 -2.09 -30.94 9.42
CA ASP A 66 -2.21 -32.38 9.14
C ASP A 66 -3.62 -32.93 9.42
N PHE A 67 -4.43 -32.20 10.17
CA PHE A 67 -5.81 -32.54 10.53
C PHE A 67 -6.89 -31.86 9.69
N GLY A 68 -6.52 -31.20 8.57
CA GLY A 68 -7.47 -30.60 7.63
C GLY A 68 -8.05 -29.26 8.07
N GLY A 69 -7.39 -28.56 8.98
CA GLY A 69 -7.68 -27.18 9.37
C GLY A 69 -7.23 -26.15 8.33
N GLU A 70 -7.49 -24.86 8.60
CA GLU A 70 -6.98 -23.78 7.80
C GLU A 70 -5.45 -23.69 7.91
N ALA A 71 -4.77 -23.40 6.78
CA ALA A 71 -3.33 -23.27 6.75
C ALA A 71 -2.84 -22.20 7.75
N THR A 72 -1.94 -22.62 8.63
CA THR A 72 -1.37 -21.72 9.66
C THR A 72 -0.30 -20.84 9.04
N GLN A 73 -0.34 -19.54 9.38
CA GLN A 73 0.56 -18.53 8.86
C GLN A 73 1.74 -18.32 9.81
N TYR A 74 2.96 -18.46 9.30
CA TYR A 74 4.20 -18.27 10.03
C TYR A 74 5.01 -17.12 9.42
N PRO A 75 4.91 -15.90 9.99
CA PRO A 75 5.77 -14.79 9.58
C PRO A 75 7.21 -15.07 9.99
N LEU A 76 8.15 -14.99 9.07
CA LEU A 76 9.54 -15.33 9.33
C LEU A 76 10.32 -14.17 9.97
N PHE A 77 10.67 -13.18 9.16
CA PHE A 77 11.47 -12.04 9.60
C PHE A 77 11.24 -10.82 8.71
N TRP A 78 11.46 -9.64 9.28
CA TRP A 78 11.35 -8.40 8.53
C TRP A 78 12.69 -8.01 7.92
N VAL A 79 12.70 -7.73 6.62
CA VAL A 79 13.84 -7.21 5.88
C VAL A 79 13.54 -5.79 5.45
N LYS A 80 14.47 -4.88 5.65
CA LYS A 80 14.33 -3.50 5.16
C LYS A 80 14.32 -3.49 3.64
N TYR A 81 13.48 -2.66 3.06
CA TYR A 81 13.37 -2.56 1.62
C TYR A 81 14.67 -2.10 0.96
N SER A 82 15.39 -1.16 1.59
CA SER A 82 16.71 -0.68 1.12
C SER A 82 17.75 -1.79 0.95
N ASP A 83 17.65 -2.84 1.76
CA ASP A 83 18.59 -3.96 1.70
C ASP A 83 18.22 -4.97 0.60
N LEU A 84 16.93 -4.97 0.20
CA LEU A 84 16.39 -5.80 -0.87
C LEU A 84 16.49 -5.13 -2.25
N GLU A 85 16.41 -3.83 -2.32
CA GLU A 85 16.39 -3.04 -3.56
C GLU A 85 17.43 -3.47 -4.60
N PRO A 86 18.73 -3.68 -4.25
CA PRO A 86 19.74 -4.11 -5.23
C PRO A 86 19.48 -5.49 -5.85
N PHE A 87 18.76 -6.37 -5.13
CA PHE A 87 18.36 -7.68 -5.60
C PHE A 87 17.08 -7.61 -6.44
N LEU A 88 16.09 -6.83 -6.00
CA LEU A 88 14.83 -6.64 -6.69
C LEU A 88 15.00 -5.96 -8.05
N ASN A 89 15.94 -5.03 -8.17
CA ASN A 89 16.28 -4.38 -9.43
C ASN A 89 16.83 -5.35 -10.50
N ARG A 90 17.38 -6.48 -10.08
CA ARG A 90 17.94 -7.50 -11.02
C ARG A 90 16.88 -8.51 -11.46
N GLN A 91 15.74 -8.57 -10.77
CA GLN A 91 14.67 -9.50 -11.09
C GLN A 91 13.63 -8.81 -11.97
N THR A 92 13.28 -9.44 -13.08
CA THR A 92 12.26 -8.93 -13.99
C THR A 92 10.94 -9.65 -13.78
N VAL A 93 9.86 -8.88 -13.86
CA VAL A 93 8.48 -9.37 -13.78
C VAL A 93 7.66 -8.86 -14.95
N MET A 94 6.64 -9.61 -15.32
CA MET A 94 5.64 -9.16 -16.28
C MET A 94 4.48 -8.49 -15.53
N PRO A 95 4.23 -7.20 -15.76
CA PRO A 95 3.20 -6.46 -15.02
C PRO A 95 1.78 -6.80 -15.47
N SER A 96 1.62 -7.44 -16.64
CA SER A 96 0.32 -7.73 -17.23
C SER A 96 0.35 -9.03 -18.03
N ASN A 97 -0.70 -9.84 -17.90
CA ASN A 97 -0.91 -11.03 -18.72
C ASN A 97 -1.37 -10.70 -20.16
N LEU A 98 -1.73 -9.45 -20.43
CA LEU A 98 -2.22 -9.00 -21.74
C LEU A 98 -1.10 -8.57 -22.69
N ASN A 99 0.05 -8.19 -22.15
CA ASN A 99 1.21 -7.77 -22.93
C ASN A 99 2.48 -8.45 -22.42
N ASN A 100 2.78 -9.60 -22.97
CA ASN A 100 3.94 -10.41 -22.60
C ASN A 100 5.30 -9.77 -23.00
N ALA A 101 5.28 -8.70 -23.78
CA ALA A 101 6.50 -7.96 -24.15
C ALA A 101 6.90 -6.90 -23.13
N ALA A 102 5.98 -6.50 -22.27
CA ALA A 102 6.28 -5.51 -21.23
C ALA A 102 6.91 -6.19 -20.02
N THR A 103 8.16 -5.90 -19.77
CA THR A 103 8.89 -6.33 -18.56
C THR A 103 9.29 -5.11 -17.74
N MET A 104 9.27 -5.24 -16.43
CA MET A 104 9.78 -4.24 -15.50
C MET A 104 10.62 -4.91 -14.41
N SER A 105 11.41 -4.15 -13.66
CA SER A 105 12.09 -4.70 -12.50
C SER A 105 11.07 -5.00 -11.38
N MET A 106 11.41 -5.90 -10.48
CA MET A 106 10.61 -6.14 -9.28
C MET A 106 10.60 -4.90 -8.38
N ASP A 107 11.66 -4.10 -8.39
CA ASP A 107 11.73 -2.82 -7.69
C ASP A 107 10.74 -1.79 -8.25
N ASP A 108 10.66 -1.65 -9.58
CA ASP A 108 9.64 -0.80 -10.22
C ASP A 108 8.22 -1.23 -9.87
N TYR A 109 7.98 -2.56 -9.82
CA TYR A 109 6.67 -3.12 -9.45
C TYR A 109 6.23 -2.68 -8.05
N PHE A 110 7.14 -2.67 -7.07
CA PHE A 110 6.86 -2.18 -5.73
C PHE A 110 6.78 -0.65 -5.66
N THR A 111 7.68 0.05 -6.33
CA THR A 111 7.72 1.53 -6.35
C THR A 111 6.47 2.14 -6.99
N LEU A 112 5.94 1.50 -8.03
CA LEU A 112 4.69 1.89 -8.69
C LEU A 112 3.43 1.39 -7.95
N ASN A 113 3.58 0.70 -6.82
CA ASN A 113 2.48 0.15 -6.02
C ASN A 113 1.54 -0.74 -6.83
N MET A 114 2.09 -1.59 -7.71
CA MET A 114 1.31 -2.49 -8.57
C MET A 114 0.85 -3.77 -7.86
N TYR A 115 1.33 -4.02 -6.66
CA TYR A 115 0.90 -5.13 -5.83
C TYR A 115 -0.51 -4.91 -5.26
N ARG A 116 -1.14 -6.02 -4.86
CA ARG A 116 -2.45 -6.01 -4.23
C ARG A 116 -2.38 -6.74 -2.90
N GLY A 117 -3.09 -6.23 -1.92
CA GLY A 117 -3.13 -6.82 -0.60
C GLY A 117 -4.31 -6.29 0.20
N GLN A 118 -4.42 -6.75 1.44
CA GLN A 118 -5.40 -6.31 2.41
C GLN A 118 -4.69 -5.65 3.58
N ILE A 119 -5.27 -4.60 4.12
CA ILE A 119 -4.73 -3.93 5.30
C ILE A 119 -4.89 -4.87 6.51
N TYR A 120 -3.77 -5.25 7.08
CA TYR A 120 -3.70 -6.15 8.22
C TYR A 120 -3.56 -5.40 9.55
N LYS A 121 -2.84 -4.27 9.52
CA LYS A 121 -2.57 -3.44 10.69
C LYS A 121 -2.29 -2.00 10.28
N THR A 122 -2.82 -1.06 11.04
CA THR A 122 -2.46 0.35 10.94
C THR A 122 -1.64 0.80 12.14
N ASN A 123 -1.06 1.98 12.07
CA ASN A 123 -0.40 2.58 13.21
C ASN A 123 -1.46 3.02 14.22
N ASN A 124 -1.56 2.33 15.35
CA ASN A 124 -2.50 2.63 16.43
C ASN A 124 -1.82 2.59 17.79
N ALA A 125 -2.35 3.35 18.75
CA ALA A 125 -1.77 3.48 20.07
C ALA A 125 -1.67 2.17 20.86
N GLN A 126 -2.55 1.20 20.56
CA GLN A 126 -2.57 -0.10 21.24
C GLN A 126 -1.68 -1.13 20.54
N GLY A 127 -1.16 -0.84 19.35
CA GLY A 127 -0.35 -1.76 18.57
C GLY A 127 -1.08 -3.00 18.06
N LYS A 128 -2.43 -3.03 18.14
CA LYS A 128 -3.27 -4.17 17.75
C LYS A 128 -3.40 -4.30 16.23
N THR A 129 -3.59 -5.53 15.77
CA THR A 129 -3.99 -5.84 14.38
C THR A 129 -5.50 -5.69 14.22
N LEU A 130 -5.97 -5.59 12.97
CA LEU A 130 -7.41 -5.52 12.70
C LEU A 130 -8.14 -6.75 13.26
N ALA A 131 -7.59 -7.93 13.10
CA ALA A 131 -8.15 -9.17 13.64
C ALA A 131 -8.25 -9.20 15.18
N GLN A 132 -7.49 -8.39 15.90
CA GLN A 132 -7.54 -8.32 17.37
C GLN A 132 -8.61 -7.37 17.92
N TYR A 133 -9.12 -6.44 17.12
CA TYR A 133 -10.13 -5.51 17.58
C TYR A 133 -11.44 -5.57 16.79
N CYS A 134 -11.46 -6.18 15.61
CA CYS A 134 -12.68 -6.45 14.87
C CYS A 134 -13.30 -7.77 15.35
N PRO A 135 -14.60 -7.80 15.66
CA PRO A 135 -15.26 -8.98 16.23
C PRO A 135 -15.42 -10.12 15.22
N ASP A 136 -15.51 -9.81 13.95
CA ASP A 136 -15.74 -10.78 12.87
C ASP A 136 -15.09 -10.32 11.54
N GLU A 137 -15.13 -11.17 10.54
CA GLU A 137 -14.56 -10.93 9.22
C GLU A 137 -15.27 -9.80 8.48
N ALA A 138 -16.58 -9.65 8.67
CA ALA A 138 -17.36 -8.59 8.04
C ALA A 138 -16.95 -7.21 8.60
N ALA A 139 -16.78 -7.10 9.92
CA ALA A 139 -16.29 -5.90 10.58
C ALA A 139 -14.85 -5.58 10.15
N MET A 140 -13.99 -6.60 10.02
CA MET A 140 -12.62 -6.42 9.53
C MET A 140 -12.60 -5.89 8.09
N THR A 141 -13.42 -6.44 7.21
CA THR A 141 -13.55 -5.98 5.82
C THR A 141 -14.08 -4.54 5.74
N ALA A 142 -15.07 -4.20 6.59
CA ALA A 142 -15.61 -2.85 6.68
C ALA A 142 -14.54 -1.84 7.14
N GLU A 143 -13.75 -2.22 8.14
CA GLU A 143 -12.67 -1.38 8.67
C GLU A 143 -11.54 -1.20 7.65
N GLN A 144 -11.16 -2.23 6.91
CA GLN A 144 -10.20 -2.13 5.80
C GLN A 144 -10.67 -1.12 4.76
N LYS A 145 -11.92 -1.23 4.32
CA LYS A 145 -12.51 -0.27 3.37
C LYS A 145 -12.57 1.16 3.91
N ARG A 146 -12.86 1.32 5.21
CA ARG A 146 -12.87 2.64 5.86
C ARG A 146 -11.49 3.28 5.80
N ILE A 147 -10.44 2.52 6.13
CA ILE A 147 -9.05 3.00 6.10
C ILE A 147 -8.61 3.35 4.66
N GLU A 148 -8.92 2.49 3.69
CA GLU A 148 -8.64 2.75 2.27
C GLU A 148 -9.35 4.02 1.78
N GLN A 149 -10.62 4.21 2.20
CA GLN A 149 -11.38 5.40 1.87
C GLN A 149 -10.78 6.67 2.49
N GLU A 150 -10.35 6.61 3.75
CA GLU A 150 -9.67 7.73 4.41
C GLU A 150 -8.38 8.15 3.69
N LEU A 151 -7.57 7.17 3.26
CA LEU A 151 -6.37 7.43 2.47
C LEU A 151 -6.71 8.05 1.10
N ALA A 152 -7.75 7.55 0.45
CA ALA A 152 -8.21 8.08 -0.83
C ALA A 152 -8.76 9.51 -0.69
N ASP A 153 -9.53 9.79 0.35
CA ASP A 153 -10.11 11.09 0.62
C ASP A 153 -9.02 12.11 1.05
N PHE A 154 -8.05 11.67 1.83
CA PHE A 154 -6.87 12.48 2.15
C PHE A 154 -6.13 12.90 0.87
N ARG A 155 -5.89 11.95 -0.03
CA ARG A 155 -5.28 12.22 -1.34
C ARG A 155 -6.09 13.23 -2.16
N LYS A 156 -7.43 13.08 -2.23
CA LYS A 156 -8.32 14.01 -2.93
C LYS A 156 -8.28 15.42 -2.32
N THR A 157 -8.28 15.50 -0.98
CA THR A 157 -8.23 16.78 -0.27
C THR A 157 -6.96 17.57 -0.59
N ILE A 158 -5.82 16.88 -0.74
CA ILE A 158 -4.54 17.51 -1.07
C ILE A 158 -4.51 18.02 -2.51
N PHE A 159 -4.99 17.22 -3.46
CA PHE A 159 -4.96 17.59 -4.89
C PHE A 159 -6.17 18.42 -5.33
N GLY A 160 -7.14 18.64 -4.43
CA GLY A 160 -8.45 19.19 -4.75
C GLY A 160 -9.33 18.17 -5.48
N ASP A 161 -10.64 18.28 -5.29
CA ASP A 161 -11.60 17.50 -6.06
C ASP A 161 -11.84 18.23 -7.38
N PRO A 162 -11.47 17.68 -8.56
CA PRO A 162 -11.67 18.36 -9.84
C PRO A 162 -13.14 18.71 -10.07
N VAL A 163 -14.08 17.91 -9.58
CA VAL A 163 -15.52 18.17 -9.69
C VAL A 163 -15.94 19.40 -8.87
N LYS A 164 -15.40 19.58 -7.66
CA LYS A 164 -15.67 20.77 -6.82
C LYS A 164 -15.04 22.04 -7.42
N LYS A 165 -13.86 21.92 -8.00
CA LYS A 165 -13.18 23.06 -8.63
C LYS A 165 -13.98 23.57 -9.83
N ASP A 166 -14.45 22.69 -10.71
CA ASP A 166 -15.29 23.05 -11.86
C ASP A 166 -16.63 23.65 -11.41
N SER A 167 -17.22 23.17 -10.29
CA SER A 167 -18.43 23.73 -9.71
C SER A 167 -18.21 25.15 -9.17
N LEU A 168 -17.10 25.40 -8.47
CA LEU A 168 -16.75 26.73 -7.94
C LEU A 168 -16.46 27.71 -9.05
N ASP A 169 -15.73 27.30 -10.09
CA ASP A 169 -15.46 28.14 -11.28
C ASP A 169 -16.74 28.44 -12.06
N SER A 170 -17.69 27.51 -12.09
CA SER A 170 -19.01 27.71 -12.71
C SER A 170 -19.86 28.68 -11.90
N ILE A 171 -19.86 28.61 -10.58
CA ILE A 171 -20.56 29.54 -9.68
C ILE A 171 -19.94 30.95 -9.80
N ALA A 172 -18.61 31.07 -9.79
CA ALA A 172 -17.94 32.37 -9.98
C ALA A 172 -18.27 33.02 -11.33
N LYS A 173 -18.36 32.24 -12.41
CA LYS A 173 -18.80 32.74 -13.73
C LYS A 173 -20.26 33.18 -13.71
N LEU A 174 -21.15 32.51 -13.03
CA LEU A 174 -22.56 32.90 -12.87
C LEU A 174 -22.74 34.20 -12.09
N GLU A 175 -21.96 34.40 -11.02
CA GLU A 175 -21.99 35.65 -10.25
C GLU A 175 -21.47 36.85 -11.03
N THR A 176 -20.41 36.68 -11.84
CA THR A 176 -19.89 37.77 -12.67
C THR A 176 -20.88 38.16 -13.77
N THR A 177 -21.59 37.19 -14.37
CA THR A 177 -22.61 37.45 -15.40
C THR A 177 -23.86 38.08 -14.81
N SER A 178 -24.27 37.74 -13.58
CA SER A 178 -25.42 38.38 -12.92
C SER A 178 -25.13 39.83 -12.52
N LYS A 179 -23.92 40.14 -12.03
CA LYS A 179 -23.49 41.53 -11.73
C LYS A 179 -23.38 42.39 -13.00
N GLY A 180 -22.99 41.83 -14.13
CA GLY A 180 -22.98 42.51 -15.43
C GLY A 180 -24.39 42.89 -15.92
N LYS A 181 -25.37 41.97 -15.75
CA LYS A 181 -26.77 42.24 -16.14
C LYS A 181 -27.46 43.28 -15.23
N LEU A 182 -27.13 43.36 -13.95
CA LEU A 182 -27.65 44.37 -13.06
C LEU A 182 -27.13 45.77 -13.37
N LYS A 183 -25.86 45.92 -13.76
CA LYS A 183 -25.29 47.19 -14.18
C LYS A 183 -25.91 47.67 -15.50
N SER A 184 -26.19 46.79 -16.46
CA SER A 184 -26.80 47.17 -17.74
C SER A 184 -28.28 47.58 -17.60
N LYS A 185 -29.01 47.07 -16.61
CA LYS A 185 -30.39 47.50 -16.31
C LYS A 185 -30.44 48.87 -15.61
N LYS A 186 -29.46 49.22 -14.78
CA LYS A 186 -29.42 50.49 -14.05
C LYS A 186 -29.11 51.68 -14.99
N ASN A 187 -28.32 51.47 -16.03
CA ASN A 187 -28.00 52.51 -17.02
C ASN A 187 -29.13 52.75 -18.07
N ARG A 188 -30.19 51.93 -18.09
CA ARG A 188 -31.32 52.11 -19.02
C ARG A 188 -32.48 52.95 -18.44
N ASN A 189 -32.50 53.16 -17.12
CA ASN A 189 -33.57 53.90 -16.43
C ASN A 189 -33.23 55.38 -16.14
N ASP A 190 -32.01 55.82 -16.46
CA ASP A 190 -31.60 57.23 -16.20
C ASP A 190 -31.82 58.17 -17.42
N TYR A 191 -32.51 57.70 -18.46
CA TYR A 191 -32.90 58.53 -19.60
C TYR A 191 -34.43 58.45 -19.87
N ARG A 192 -35.21 58.96 -18.92
CA ARG A 192 -36.58 59.42 -19.12
C ARG A 192 -36.94 60.52 -18.17
#